data_e3dcb446393c05ce9af7d1068dcd3eb8
#
_entry.id   e3dcb446393c05ce9af7d1068dcd3eb8
#
_cell.length_a   1.000
_cell.length_b   1.000
_cell.length_c   1.000
_cell.angle_alpha   90.00
_cell.angle_beta   90.00
_cell.angle_gamma   90.00
#
_symmetry.space_group_name_H-M   'P 1'
#
loop_
_entity.id
_entity.type
_entity.pdbx_description
1 polymer ?
#
loop_
_entity_poly.entity_id
_entity_poly.type
_entity_poly.pdbx_seq_one_letter_code
_entity_poly.pdbx_strand_id
1 'polypeptide(L)'
;MKSSAVKTLIAANVLVFLLQGLTRGALDEPFALWPLQPIDGVSYFHVWQIITYAFLHSTGNITHLAFNMLGLWMFGAEVERYVGPRRVLACYFASVVTAALSQLIVPTLFGAPPSPTIGASGGVFGLLLAYASLFPQRKVIPLIPPIPMPAWLFATLYAGVELFLGVTGSLSGVAHFAHLGGMVGSALVILQWRRARTGRTG
;
A
#
# COMPACT_ATOMS: atom_id res chain seq x y z
N MET A 1 -22.98 16.89 -0.48
CA MET A 1 -21.62 16.67 0.04
C MET A 1 -20.92 15.67 -0.88
N LYS A 2 -19.82 16.04 -1.56
CA LYS A 2 -19.05 15.05 -2.33
C LYS A 2 -18.42 14.04 -1.36
N SER A 3 -18.67 12.76 -1.57
CA SER A 3 -18.06 11.69 -0.77
C SER A 3 -16.54 11.74 -0.96
N SER A 4 -15.79 11.73 0.14
CA SER A 4 -14.31 11.64 0.10
C SER A 4 -13.91 10.19 -0.22
N ALA A 5 -13.12 10.00 -1.27
CA ALA A 5 -12.63 8.69 -1.67
C ALA A 5 -11.79 8.04 -0.56
N VAL A 6 -10.96 8.82 0.13
CA VAL A 6 -10.15 8.32 1.25
C VAL A 6 -11.03 7.87 2.41
N LYS A 7 -12.08 8.61 2.77
CA LYS A 7 -13.03 8.17 3.81
C LYS A 7 -13.74 6.89 3.42
N THR A 8 -14.09 6.74 2.14
CA THR A 8 -14.69 5.50 1.62
C THR A 8 -13.71 4.32 1.71
N LEU A 9 -12.44 4.52 1.35
CA LEU A 9 -11.41 3.48 1.51
C LEU A 9 -11.24 3.07 2.98
N ILE A 10 -11.15 4.05 3.88
CA ILE A 10 -11.06 3.76 5.34
C ILE A 10 -12.29 2.97 5.81
N ALA A 11 -13.49 3.42 5.47
CA ALA A 11 -14.72 2.73 5.87
C ALA A 11 -14.79 1.30 5.31
N ALA A 12 -14.39 1.07 4.06
CA ALA A 12 -14.34 -0.25 3.44
C ALA A 12 -13.34 -1.17 4.17
N ASN A 13 -12.15 -0.69 4.50
CA ASN A 13 -11.15 -1.47 5.24
C ASN A 13 -11.63 -1.83 6.64
N VAL A 14 -12.22 -0.88 7.37
CA VAL A 14 -12.80 -1.14 8.70
C VAL A 14 -13.93 -2.15 8.62
N LEU A 15 -14.83 -2.03 7.63
CA LEU A 15 -15.92 -2.97 7.44
C LEU A 15 -15.41 -4.38 7.15
N VAL A 16 -14.45 -4.53 6.24
CA VAL A 16 -13.85 -5.84 5.91
C VAL A 16 -13.16 -6.45 7.13
N PHE A 17 -12.43 -5.64 7.91
CA PHE A 17 -11.81 -6.11 9.16
C PHE A 17 -12.83 -6.64 10.18
N LEU A 18 -13.97 -5.94 10.35
CA LEU A 18 -15.04 -6.43 11.20
C LEU A 18 -15.64 -7.74 10.68
N LEU A 19 -15.82 -7.86 9.36
CA LEU A 19 -16.29 -9.10 8.74
C LEU A 19 -15.29 -10.25 8.90
N GLN A 20 -13.95 -9.99 8.77
CA GLN A 20 -12.92 -10.99 9.07
C GLN A 20 -13.05 -11.51 10.51
N GLY A 21 -13.25 -10.61 11.48
CA GLY A 21 -13.47 -10.99 12.89
C GLY A 21 -14.73 -11.83 13.09
N LEU A 22 -15.85 -11.43 12.49
CA LEU A 22 -17.12 -12.15 12.57
C LEU A 22 -17.06 -13.55 11.92
N THR A 23 -16.34 -13.68 10.82
CA THR A 23 -16.15 -14.94 10.07
C THR A 23 -14.98 -15.78 10.60
N ARG A 24 -14.33 -15.36 11.68
CA ARG A 24 -13.16 -16.02 12.28
C ARG A 24 -12.04 -16.32 11.28
N GLY A 25 -11.78 -15.38 10.36
CA GLY A 25 -10.72 -15.46 9.35
C GLY A 25 -11.09 -16.25 8.09
N ALA A 26 -12.33 -16.70 7.93
CA ALA A 26 -12.75 -17.43 6.72
C ALA A 26 -12.62 -16.61 5.42
N LEU A 27 -12.46 -15.28 5.52
CA LEU A 27 -12.20 -14.41 4.37
C LEU A 27 -10.73 -14.40 3.94
N ASP A 28 -9.81 -14.87 4.78
CA ASP A 28 -8.37 -14.73 4.51
C ASP A 28 -7.95 -15.63 3.34
N GLU A 29 -8.38 -16.88 3.33
CA GLU A 29 -8.02 -17.83 2.26
C GLU A 29 -8.47 -17.36 0.87
N PRO A 30 -9.75 -16.99 0.61
CA PRO A 30 -10.18 -16.58 -0.73
C PRO A 30 -9.71 -15.20 -1.16
N PHE A 31 -9.35 -14.29 -0.24
CA PHE A 31 -9.12 -12.88 -0.56
C PHE A 31 -7.73 -12.34 -0.24
N ALA A 32 -6.90 -13.02 0.58
CA ALA A 32 -5.50 -12.67 0.75
C ALA A 32 -4.72 -12.90 -0.55
N LEU A 33 -3.63 -12.18 -0.75
CA LEU A 33 -2.73 -12.39 -1.89
C LEU A 33 -1.83 -13.59 -1.62
N TRP A 34 -2.17 -14.72 -2.19
CA TRP A 34 -1.38 -15.94 -2.11
C TRP A 34 -0.27 -15.95 -3.16
N PRO A 35 0.89 -16.58 -2.88
CA PRO A 35 1.97 -16.72 -3.85
C PRO A 35 1.53 -17.56 -5.05
N LEU A 36 2.24 -17.38 -6.19
CA LEU A 36 1.98 -18.17 -7.40
C LEU A 36 2.41 -19.62 -7.26
N GLN A 37 3.39 -19.89 -6.37
CA GLN A 37 3.83 -21.26 -6.10
C GLN A 37 2.79 -22.00 -5.24
N PRO A 38 2.52 -23.27 -5.58
CA PRO A 38 1.71 -24.12 -4.73
C PRO A 38 2.31 -24.25 -3.31
N ILE A 39 1.43 -24.31 -2.30
CA ILE A 39 1.78 -24.65 -0.92
C ILE A 39 1.22 -26.06 -0.69
N ASP A 40 2.09 -26.99 -0.32
CA ASP A 40 1.73 -28.42 -0.15
C ASP A 40 0.99 -29.01 -1.36
N GLY A 41 1.36 -28.58 -2.57
CA GLY A 41 0.77 -29.02 -3.83
C GLY A 41 -0.57 -28.35 -4.18
N VAL A 42 -1.06 -27.42 -3.37
CA VAL A 42 -2.32 -26.71 -3.61
C VAL A 42 -2.05 -25.28 -4.05
N SER A 43 -2.70 -24.83 -5.13
CA SER A 43 -2.66 -23.44 -5.58
C SER A 43 -3.79 -22.64 -4.96
N TYR A 44 -3.45 -21.63 -4.19
CA TYR A 44 -4.39 -20.72 -3.53
C TYR A 44 -4.54 -19.37 -4.26
N PHE A 45 -3.69 -19.10 -5.26
CA PHE A 45 -3.73 -17.82 -5.98
C PHE A 45 -4.96 -17.71 -6.88
N HIS A 46 -5.65 -16.57 -6.78
CA HIS A 46 -6.72 -16.15 -7.65
C HIS A 46 -6.50 -14.70 -8.12
N VAL A 47 -6.87 -14.38 -9.35
CA VAL A 47 -6.59 -13.07 -9.97
C VAL A 47 -7.19 -11.88 -9.21
N TRP A 48 -8.33 -12.03 -8.56
CA TRP A 48 -8.95 -10.96 -7.77
C TRP A 48 -8.14 -10.59 -6.52
N GLN A 49 -7.29 -11.49 -6.04
CA GLN A 49 -6.44 -11.27 -4.87
C GLN A 49 -5.45 -10.12 -5.09
N ILE A 50 -5.13 -9.76 -6.35
CA ILE A 50 -4.32 -8.59 -6.70
C ILE A 50 -4.93 -7.28 -6.16
N ILE A 51 -6.23 -7.26 -5.90
CA ILE A 51 -6.95 -6.10 -5.35
C ILE A 51 -7.46 -6.37 -3.94
N THR A 52 -8.06 -7.54 -3.69
CA THR A 52 -8.81 -7.81 -2.47
C THR A 52 -7.93 -7.86 -1.23
N TYR A 53 -6.69 -8.31 -1.35
CA TYR A 53 -5.73 -8.38 -0.24
C TYR A 53 -5.55 -7.04 0.48
N ALA A 54 -5.67 -5.93 -0.27
CA ALA A 54 -5.49 -4.59 0.25
C ALA A 54 -6.59 -4.11 1.19
N PHE A 55 -7.64 -4.91 1.39
CA PHE A 55 -8.73 -4.64 2.33
C PHE A 55 -8.70 -5.54 3.55
N LEU A 56 -7.93 -6.63 3.53
CA LEU A 56 -7.76 -7.53 4.65
C LEU A 56 -6.70 -7.03 5.61
N HIS A 57 -6.88 -7.30 6.91
CA HIS A 57 -5.93 -6.95 7.96
C HIS A 57 -5.82 -8.07 8.99
N SER A 58 -4.71 -8.10 9.73
CA SER A 58 -4.50 -9.09 10.80
C SER A 58 -5.51 -8.87 11.92
N THR A 59 -6.43 -9.81 12.12
CA THR A 59 -7.43 -9.75 13.20
C THR A 59 -6.82 -9.96 14.58
N GLY A 60 -5.65 -10.61 14.67
CA GLY A 60 -4.88 -10.76 15.89
C GLY A 60 -4.09 -9.51 16.30
N ASN A 61 -3.98 -8.51 15.42
CA ASN A 61 -3.20 -7.30 15.67
C ASN A 61 -3.88 -6.06 15.08
N ILE A 62 -4.69 -5.38 15.88
CA ILE A 62 -5.42 -4.16 15.48
C ILE A 62 -4.48 -3.02 15.05
N THR A 63 -3.22 -3.01 15.51
CA THR A 63 -2.27 -1.96 15.14
C THR A 63 -1.98 -1.98 13.65
N HIS A 64 -2.05 -3.15 12.98
CA HIS A 64 -1.91 -3.27 11.53
C HIS A 64 -2.98 -2.47 10.79
N LEU A 65 -4.26 -2.61 11.17
CA LEU A 65 -5.34 -1.77 10.63
C LEU A 65 -5.14 -0.30 10.98
N ALA A 66 -4.88 0.00 12.26
CA ALA A 66 -4.79 1.38 12.75
C ALA A 66 -3.72 2.19 12.01
N PHE A 67 -2.52 1.65 11.80
CA PHE A 67 -1.45 2.33 11.07
C PHE A 67 -1.78 2.51 9.58
N ASN A 68 -2.43 1.53 8.95
CA ASN A 68 -2.90 1.68 7.58
C ASN A 68 -3.94 2.79 7.45
N MET A 69 -4.93 2.83 8.34
CA MET A 69 -5.96 3.88 8.32
C MET A 69 -5.40 5.26 8.65
N LEU A 70 -4.44 5.34 9.57
CA LEU A 70 -3.72 6.57 9.86
C LEU A 70 -2.95 7.07 8.62
N GLY A 71 -2.21 6.21 7.94
CA GLY A 71 -1.49 6.55 6.71
C GLY A 71 -2.43 6.99 5.57
N LEU A 72 -3.55 6.27 5.36
CA LEU A 72 -4.60 6.68 4.42
C LEU A 72 -5.14 8.07 4.74
N TRP A 73 -5.40 8.35 6.01
CA TRP A 73 -5.91 9.65 6.43
C TRP A 73 -4.85 10.75 6.30
N MET A 74 -3.63 10.53 6.78
CA MET A 74 -2.57 11.55 6.76
C MET A 74 -2.13 11.93 5.34
N PHE A 75 -1.78 10.94 4.52
CA PHE A 75 -1.26 11.17 3.18
C PHE A 75 -2.36 11.25 2.13
N GLY A 76 -3.30 10.31 2.19
CA GLY A 76 -4.37 10.21 1.20
C GLY A 76 -5.30 11.41 1.21
N ALA A 77 -5.73 11.90 2.38
CA ALA A 77 -6.66 13.04 2.45
C ALA A 77 -6.03 14.34 1.93
N GLU A 78 -4.73 14.56 2.18
CA GLU A 78 -4.02 15.72 1.64
C GLU A 78 -3.86 15.63 0.11
N VAL A 79 -3.49 14.45 -0.39
CA VAL A 79 -3.41 14.21 -1.84
C VAL A 79 -4.79 14.37 -2.47
N GLU A 80 -5.87 13.81 -1.88
CA GLU A 80 -7.23 13.94 -2.39
C GLU A 80 -7.68 15.41 -2.48
N ARG A 81 -7.38 16.22 -1.46
CA ARG A 81 -7.71 17.65 -1.47
C ARG A 81 -7.06 18.40 -2.63
N TYR A 82 -5.84 18.01 -3.01
CA TYR A 82 -5.07 18.68 -4.05
C TYR A 82 -5.38 18.18 -5.46
N VAL A 83 -5.48 16.84 -5.67
CA VAL A 83 -5.66 16.26 -7.00
C VAL A 83 -7.09 15.80 -7.28
N GLY A 84 -7.93 15.71 -6.27
CA GLY A 84 -9.32 15.25 -6.35
C GLY A 84 -9.46 13.73 -6.19
N PRO A 85 -10.72 13.24 -5.96
CA PRO A 85 -11.00 11.86 -5.58
C PRO A 85 -10.64 10.83 -6.67
N ARG A 86 -10.85 11.14 -7.95
CA ARG A 86 -10.53 10.22 -9.04
C ARG A 86 -9.04 9.94 -9.15
N ARG A 87 -8.20 10.98 -8.93
CA ARG A 87 -6.75 10.85 -9.05
C ARG A 87 -6.13 10.16 -7.83
N VAL A 88 -6.64 10.42 -6.63
CA VAL A 88 -6.16 9.70 -5.44
C VAL A 88 -6.50 8.21 -5.53
N LEU A 89 -7.69 7.84 -6.03
CA LEU A 89 -8.02 6.44 -6.29
C LEU A 89 -7.12 5.81 -7.36
N ALA A 90 -6.79 6.53 -8.43
CA ALA A 90 -5.86 6.04 -9.45
C ALA A 90 -4.48 5.76 -8.86
N CYS A 91 -3.93 6.67 -8.03
CA CYS A 91 -2.68 6.42 -7.29
C CYS A 91 -2.80 5.21 -6.37
N TYR A 92 -3.86 5.15 -5.55
CA TYR A 92 -4.05 4.07 -4.59
C TYR A 92 -4.12 2.70 -5.26
N PHE A 93 -5.01 2.53 -6.25
CA PHE A 93 -5.18 1.23 -6.90
C PHE A 93 -4.03 0.84 -7.82
N ALA A 94 -3.39 1.78 -8.51
CA ALA A 94 -2.13 1.50 -9.22
C ALA A 94 -1.06 0.99 -8.25
N SER A 95 -0.97 1.60 -7.06
CA SER A 95 -0.05 1.18 -6.01
C SER A 95 -0.41 -0.20 -5.44
N VAL A 96 -1.68 -0.49 -5.22
CA VAL A 96 -2.14 -1.82 -4.80
C VAL A 96 -1.76 -2.90 -5.81
N VAL A 97 -1.99 -2.65 -7.10
CA VAL A 97 -1.64 -3.61 -8.17
C VAL A 97 -0.13 -3.82 -8.27
N THR A 98 0.65 -2.75 -8.31
CA THR A 98 2.12 -2.87 -8.40
C THR A 98 2.75 -3.47 -7.15
N ALA A 99 2.17 -3.22 -5.98
CA ALA A 99 2.55 -3.86 -4.72
C ALA A 99 2.30 -5.37 -4.78
N ALA A 100 1.12 -5.79 -5.25
CA ALA A 100 0.80 -7.20 -5.44
C ALA A 100 1.77 -7.88 -6.40
N LEU A 101 2.01 -7.27 -7.58
CA LEU A 101 2.95 -7.82 -8.57
C LEU A 101 4.37 -7.92 -8.00
N SER A 102 4.83 -6.91 -7.29
CA SER A 102 6.14 -6.92 -6.64
C SER A 102 6.23 -8.04 -5.60
N GLN A 103 5.19 -8.24 -4.79
CA GLN A 103 5.14 -9.28 -3.78
C GLN A 103 5.04 -10.70 -4.37
N LEU A 104 4.39 -10.87 -5.50
CA LEU A 104 4.32 -12.15 -6.20
C LEU A 104 5.66 -12.54 -6.85
N ILE A 105 6.39 -11.55 -7.38
CA ILE A 105 7.59 -11.78 -8.21
C ILE A 105 8.85 -11.79 -7.35
N VAL A 106 9.10 -10.75 -6.56
CA VAL A 106 10.40 -10.53 -5.93
C VAL A 106 10.74 -11.59 -4.87
N PRO A 107 9.87 -11.92 -3.89
CA PRO A 107 10.17 -12.97 -2.92
C PRO A 107 10.44 -14.33 -3.57
N THR A 108 9.71 -14.63 -4.65
CA THR A 108 9.90 -15.85 -5.45
C THR A 108 11.30 -15.93 -6.05
N LEU A 109 11.80 -14.83 -6.63
CA LEU A 109 13.13 -14.77 -7.23
C LEU A 109 14.26 -14.93 -6.20
N PHE A 110 14.02 -14.54 -4.96
CA PHE A 110 14.99 -14.69 -3.85
C PHE A 110 14.77 -15.97 -3.04
N GLY A 111 13.90 -16.89 -3.47
CA GLY A 111 13.66 -18.16 -2.79
C GLY A 111 13.02 -18.01 -1.40
N ALA A 112 12.29 -16.92 -1.16
CA ALA A 112 11.59 -16.72 0.10
C ALA A 112 10.46 -17.76 0.28
N PRO A 113 10.21 -18.21 1.52
CA PRO A 113 9.10 -19.12 1.79
C PRO A 113 7.75 -18.52 1.34
N PRO A 114 6.89 -19.31 0.68
CA PRO A 114 5.60 -18.83 0.25
C PRO A 114 4.71 -18.50 1.45
N SER A 115 4.16 -17.28 1.48
CA SER A 115 3.23 -16.83 2.52
C SER A 115 2.21 -15.85 1.96
N PRO A 116 0.97 -15.86 2.46
CA PRO A 116 -0.04 -14.91 2.03
C PRO A 116 0.27 -13.51 2.52
N THR A 117 -0.16 -12.52 1.75
CA THR A 117 0.00 -11.09 2.06
C THR A 117 -1.37 -10.43 2.19
N ILE A 118 -1.51 -9.56 3.19
CA ILE A 118 -2.72 -8.77 3.47
C ILE A 118 -2.32 -7.34 3.87
N GLY A 119 -3.18 -6.38 3.64
CA GLY A 119 -3.04 -5.00 4.12
C GLY A 119 -3.08 -3.93 3.04
N ALA A 120 -3.58 -2.75 3.42
CA ALA A 120 -3.65 -1.56 2.56
C ALA A 120 -2.28 -0.87 2.37
N SER A 121 -1.22 -1.37 3.01
CA SER A 121 0.07 -0.67 3.13
C SER A 121 0.74 -0.38 1.79
N GLY A 122 0.64 -1.27 0.80
CA GLY A 122 1.14 -0.99 -0.55
C GLY A 122 0.52 0.27 -1.15
N GLY A 123 -0.80 0.44 -1.00
CA GLY A 123 -1.52 1.66 -1.39
C GLY A 123 -1.12 2.88 -0.56
N VAL A 124 -0.92 2.71 0.75
CA VAL A 124 -0.48 3.78 1.67
C VAL A 124 0.92 4.28 1.32
N PHE A 125 1.87 3.38 1.04
CA PHE A 125 3.22 3.75 0.60
C PHE A 125 3.20 4.50 -0.75
N GLY A 126 2.32 4.09 -1.67
CA GLY A 126 2.10 4.85 -2.89
C GLY A 126 1.56 6.26 -2.63
N LEU A 127 0.61 6.41 -1.72
CA LEU A 127 0.09 7.73 -1.34
C LEU A 127 1.12 8.57 -0.56
N LEU A 128 2.00 7.95 0.21
CA LEU A 128 3.16 8.62 0.82
C LEU A 128 4.08 9.20 -0.26
N LEU A 129 4.41 8.42 -1.30
CA LEU A 129 5.21 8.93 -2.42
C LEU A 129 4.49 10.05 -3.17
N ALA A 130 3.17 9.92 -3.42
CA ALA A 130 2.39 10.98 -4.03
C ALA A 130 2.42 12.26 -3.19
N TYR A 131 2.23 12.14 -1.89
CA TYR A 131 2.32 13.26 -0.94
C TYR A 131 3.69 13.92 -0.98
N ALA A 132 4.78 13.15 -0.89
CA ALA A 132 6.15 13.67 -0.94
C ALA A 132 6.48 14.33 -2.28
N SER A 133 5.92 13.82 -3.39
CA SER A 133 6.11 14.39 -4.73
C SER A 133 5.34 15.71 -4.95
N LEU A 134 4.19 15.87 -4.29
CA LEU A 134 3.34 17.05 -4.38
C LEU A 134 3.73 18.13 -3.36
N PHE A 135 4.18 17.72 -2.19
CA PHE A 135 4.49 18.59 -1.05
C PHE A 135 5.88 18.31 -0.44
N PRO A 136 6.97 18.33 -1.23
CA PRO A 136 8.27 17.80 -0.81
C PRO A 136 8.83 18.45 0.45
N GLN A 137 8.60 19.75 0.64
CA GLN A 137 9.12 20.50 1.77
C GLN A 137 8.18 20.53 2.99
N ARG A 138 6.98 19.93 2.88
CA ARG A 138 6.07 19.87 4.01
C ARG A 138 6.63 18.99 5.10
N LYS A 139 6.58 19.45 6.35
CA LYS A 139 7.11 18.69 7.49
C LYS A 139 6.18 17.52 7.81
N VAL A 140 6.77 16.35 7.95
CA VAL A 140 6.18 15.14 8.49
C VAL A 140 6.87 14.81 9.80
N ILE A 141 6.10 14.43 10.79
CA ILE A 141 6.63 13.98 12.09
C ILE A 141 6.31 12.48 12.19
N PRO A 142 7.31 11.60 12.04
CA PRO A 142 7.12 10.18 12.28
C PRO A 142 6.78 9.92 13.74
N LEU A 143 6.13 8.79 14.01
CA LEU A 143 5.80 8.40 15.38
C LEU A 143 7.05 8.07 16.20
N ILE A 144 8.04 7.44 15.57
CA ILE A 144 9.29 7.01 16.22
C ILE A 144 10.44 7.08 15.21
N PRO A 145 11.49 7.88 15.49
CA PRO A 145 11.54 8.96 16.48
C PRO A 145 10.70 10.16 16.02
N PRO A 146 10.11 10.97 16.89
CA PRO A 146 9.27 12.10 16.52
C PRO A 146 10.10 13.33 16.06
N ILE A 147 10.93 13.15 15.06
CA ILE A 147 11.81 14.18 14.49
C ILE A 147 11.14 14.77 13.26
N PRO A 148 10.76 16.08 13.27
CA PRO A 148 10.18 16.71 12.09
C PRO A 148 11.16 16.73 10.93
N MET A 149 10.76 16.21 9.77
CA MET A 149 11.57 16.21 8.56
C MET A 149 10.73 16.52 7.32
N PRO A 150 11.32 16.99 6.21
CA PRO A 150 10.59 17.22 4.98
C PRO A 150 10.06 15.90 4.40
N ALA A 151 8.89 15.96 3.75
CA ALA A 151 8.20 14.77 3.24
C ALA A 151 9.04 13.95 2.24
N TRP A 152 9.85 14.62 1.40
CA TRP A 152 10.75 13.93 0.48
C TRP A 152 11.78 13.06 1.23
N LEU A 153 12.36 13.60 2.32
CA LEU A 153 13.34 12.87 3.13
C LEU A 153 12.68 11.70 3.84
N PHE A 154 11.50 11.93 4.45
CA PHE A 154 10.72 10.88 5.10
C PHE A 154 10.42 9.71 4.14
N ALA A 155 9.90 10.01 2.94
CA ALA A 155 9.59 8.98 1.94
C ALA A 155 10.85 8.22 1.48
N THR A 156 11.97 8.94 1.28
CA THR A 156 13.26 8.33 0.88
C THR A 156 13.82 7.42 1.96
N LEU A 157 13.80 7.86 3.22
CA LEU A 157 14.28 7.05 4.35
C LEU A 157 13.43 5.79 4.53
N TYR A 158 12.11 5.92 4.45
CA TYR A 158 11.22 4.76 4.52
C TYR A 158 11.46 3.77 3.38
N ALA A 159 11.59 4.25 2.14
CA ALA A 159 11.93 3.40 1.00
C ALA A 159 13.29 2.68 1.21
N GLY A 160 14.29 3.39 1.73
CA GLY A 160 15.60 2.81 2.04
C GLY A 160 15.54 1.73 3.13
N VAL A 161 14.77 1.99 4.20
CA VAL A 161 14.54 1.00 5.27
C VAL A 161 13.80 -0.23 4.73
N GLU A 162 12.73 -0.05 3.96
CA GLU A 162 11.99 -1.16 3.35
C GLU A 162 12.87 -2.01 2.42
N LEU A 163 13.72 -1.35 1.62
CA LEU A 163 14.68 -2.06 0.76
C LEU A 163 15.68 -2.85 1.59
N PHE A 164 16.28 -2.24 2.61
CA PHE A 164 17.24 -2.88 3.49
C PHE A 164 16.64 -4.10 4.19
N LEU A 165 15.46 -3.95 4.81
CA LEU A 165 14.78 -5.03 5.52
C LEU A 165 14.34 -6.15 4.57
N GLY A 166 13.87 -5.80 3.37
CA GLY A 166 13.48 -6.76 2.34
C GLY A 166 14.67 -7.61 1.83
N VAL A 167 15.81 -6.97 1.59
CA VAL A 167 17.01 -7.67 1.10
C VAL A 167 17.67 -8.52 2.19
N THR A 168 17.67 -8.04 3.43
CA THR A 168 18.25 -8.78 4.56
C THR A 168 17.34 -9.89 5.10
N GLY A 169 16.07 -9.91 4.69
CA GLY A 169 15.05 -10.83 5.24
C GLY A 169 14.69 -10.54 6.71
N SER A 170 15.05 -9.36 7.20
CA SER A 170 14.74 -8.92 8.55
C SER A 170 13.26 -8.59 8.69
N LEU A 171 12.69 -8.74 9.91
CA LEU A 171 11.26 -8.55 10.17
C LEU A 171 10.38 -9.41 9.26
N SER A 172 10.61 -10.73 9.29
CA SER A 172 9.77 -11.71 8.62
C SER A 172 8.29 -11.50 8.96
N GLY A 173 7.41 -11.54 7.94
CA GLY A 173 5.98 -11.24 8.08
C GLY A 173 5.58 -9.82 7.66
N VAL A 174 6.54 -8.96 7.29
CA VAL A 174 6.26 -7.67 6.65
C VAL A 174 6.57 -7.78 5.15
N ALA A 175 5.63 -7.33 4.32
CA ALA A 175 5.75 -7.40 2.86
C ALA A 175 6.52 -6.19 2.31
N HIS A 176 7.83 -6.10 2.61
CA HIS A 176 8.69 -4.97 2.24
C HIS A 176 8.67 -4.66 0.74
N PHE A 177 8.72 -5.69 -0.10
CA PHE A 177 8.66 -5.51 -1.55
C PHE A 177 7.30 -5.03 -2.05
N ALA A 178 6.20 -5.35 -1.35
CA ALA A 178 4.90 -4.76 -1.64
C ALA A 178 4.89 -3.24 -1.37
N HIS A 179 5.52 -2.78 -0.30
CA HIS A 179 5.63 -1.35 0.01
C HIS A 179 6.38 -0.59 -1.08
N LEU A 180 7.54 -1.09 -1.49
CA LEU A 180 8.33 -0.50 -2.59
C LEU A 180 7.59 -0.56 -3.92
N GLY A 181 6.95 -1.69 -4.23
CA GLY A 181 6.11 -1.84 -5.41
C GLY A 181 4.95 -0.84 -5.44
N GLY A 182 4.34 -0.58 -4.28
CA GLY A 182 3.30 0.44 -4.14
C GLY A 182 3.79 1.85 -4.47
N MET A 183 4.99 2.21 -4.04
CA MET A 183 5.60 3.49 -4.45
C MET A 183 5.79 3.59 -5.96
N VAL A 184 6.22 2.51 -6.62
CA VAL A 184 6.37 2.48 -8.08
C VAL A 184 5.05 2.77 -8.80
N GLY A 185 3.95 2.16 -8.37
CA GLY A 185 2.62 2.38 -8.96
C GLY A 185 2.20 3.85 -8.93
N SER A 186 2.35 4.49 -7.78
CA SER A 186 2.05 5.92 -7.65
C SER A 186 2.99 6.80 -8.48
N ALA A 187 4.28 6.46 -8.56
CA ALA A 187 5.25 7.17 -9.41
C ALA A 187 4.82 7.14 -10.89
N LEU A 188 4.41 5.99 -11.40
CA LEU A 188 3.94 5.85 -12.78
C LEU A 188 2.74 6.74 -13.08
N VAL A 189 1.76 6.78 -12.17
CA VAL A 189 0.56 7.63 -12.32
C VAL A 189 0.95 9.12 -12.31
N ILE A 190 1.83 9.54 -11.39
CA ILE A 190 2.28 10.95 -11.31
C ILE A 190 3.06 11.35 -12.57
N LEU A 191 3.93 10.49 -13.07
CA LEU A 191 4.68 10.74 -14.31
C LEU A 191 3.75 10.90 -15.50
N GLN A 192 2.71 10.05 -15.62
CA GLN A 192 1.68 10.17 -16.65
C GLN A 192 0.94 11.51 -16.57
N TRP A 193 0.59 11.98 -15.35
CA TRP A 193 -0.06 13.29 -15.19
C TRP A 193 0.84 14.46 -15.58
N ARG A 194 2.12 14.39 -15.25
CA ARG A 194 3.10 15.43 -15.63
C ARG A 194 3.23 15.51 -17.16
N ARG A 195 3.37 14.36 -17.85
CA ARG A 195 3.44 14.31 -19.31
C ARG A 195 2.18 14.85 -19.99
N ALA A 196 0.99 14.50 -19.48
CA ALA A 196 -0.27 14.99 -20.02
C ALA A 196 -0.44 16.51 -19.87
N ARG A 197 0.23 17.15 -18.93
CA ARG A 197 0.24 18.63 -18.77
C ARG A 197 1.19 19.28 -19.77
N THR A 198 2.38 18.75 -19.95
CA THR A 198 3.38 19.32 -20.89
C THR A 198 2.97 19.16 -22.35
N GLY A 199 2.31 18.07 -22.74
CA GLY A 199 1.80 17.86 -24.10
C GLY A 199 0.56 18.71 -24.48
N ARG A 200 -0.03 19.46 -23.54
CA ARG A 200 -1.16 20.36 -23.82
C ARG A 200 -0.74 21.84 -24.01
N THR A 201 0.52 22.14 -23.83
CA THR A 201 1.07 23.51 -23.92
C THR A 201 1.97 23.68 -25.17
N GLY A 202 2.03 22.73 -26.04
CA GLY A 202 2.62 22.76 -27.39
C GLY A 202 1.56 22.60 -28.46
#